data_6e1d4376aac622ed10783b17dcb04c7f
#
_entry.id   6e1d4376aac622ed10783b17dcb04c7f
#
_cell.length_a   1.000
_cell.length_b   1.000
_cell.length_c   1.000
_cell.angle_alpha   90.00
_cell.angle_beta   90.00
_cell.angle_gamma   90.00
#
_symmetry.space_group_name_H-M   'P 1'
#
loop_
_entity.id
_entity.type
_entity.pdbx_description
1 polymer ?
#
loop_
_entity_poly.entity_id
_entity_poly.type
_entity_poly.pdbx_seq_one_letter_code
_entity_poly.pdbx_strand_id
1 'polypeptide(L)'
;MLCIGLLGSCTKDPLKNMTNEESRIYITNYDSSVHFGSFKTYNISDSVAVINNGKLQKRTLTATDAAFIQAVNDNMQSRGYQLVANDEHPNLGINISSVFNNQTGVISYPSYWGYYNNYWDPYYWGYGGYDYYFPYVSYSVYQIREGALSIDMVDLKDAGNDKKIEGVWNGLIRGEAIFNASTAASQVKALFDQSPYISTTGNHYKKGCFTS
;
A
#
# COMPACT_ATOMS: atom_id res chain seq x y z
N MET A 1 -53.73 6.06 -36.11
CA MET A 1 -52.99 7.11 -35.41
C MET A 1 -51.83 6.39 -34.69
N LEU A 2 -50.63 6.44 -35.27
CA LEU A 2 -49.47 5.65 -34.81
C LEU A 2 -48.56 6.58 -34.04
N CYS A 3 -48.47 6.42 -32.70
CA CYS A 3 -47.56 7.17 -31.85
C CYS A 3 -46.19 6.47 -31.87
N ILE A 4 -45.23 7.04 -32.58
CA ILE A 4 -43.82 6.64 -32.52
C ILE A 4 -43.21 7.35 -31.34
N GLY A 5 -42.96 6.61 -30.22
CA GLY A 5 -42.21 7.09 -29.08
C GLY A 5 -40.70 7.13 -29.40
N LEU A 6 -40.15 8.34 -29.43
CA LEU A 6 -38.69 8.57 -29.52
C LEU A 6 -38.06 8.21 -28.18
N LEU A 7 -37.42 7.05 -28.11
CA LEU A 7 -36.51 6.69 -27.02
C LEU A 7 -35.20 7.45 -27.23
N GLY A 8 -35.07 8.62 -26.59
CA GLY A 8 -33.81 9.34 -26.48
C GLY A 8 -32.87 8.57 -25.57
N SER A 9 -31.96 7.76 -26.13
CA SER A 9 -30.86 7.16 -25.41
C SER A 9 -29.86 8.27 -25.03
N CYS A 10 -29.86 8.67 -23.76
CA CYS A 10 -28.77 9.49 -23.22
C CYS A 10 -27.51 8.65 -23.18
N THR A 11 -26.66 8.71 -24.18
CA THR A 11 -25.30 8.21 -24.17
C THR A 11 -24.41 9.21 -23.41
N LYS A 12 -24.58 9.34 -22.11
CA LYS A 12 -23.55 9.92 -21.23
C LYS A 12 -22.56 8.81 -20.95
N ASP A 13 -21.39 8.92 -21.55
CA ASP A 13 -20.24 8.11 -21.15
C ASP A 13 -19.79 8.61 -19.77
N PRO A 14 -20.04 7.85 -18.69
CA PRO A 14 -19.74 8.31 -17.34
C PRO A 14 -18.24 8.45 -17.08
N LEU A 15 -17.39 7.88 -17.95
CA LEU A 15 -15.92 7.90 -17.77
C LEU A 15 -15.28 9.15 -18.37
N LYS A 16 -15.98 9.89 -19.24
CA LYS A 16 -15.42 11.08 -19.92
C LYS A 16 -15.20 12.29 -19.03
N ASN A 17 -15.83 12.34 -17.86
CA ASN A 17 -15.79 13.51 -16.95
C ASN A 17 -15.28 13.15 -15.55
N MET A 18 -14.58 12.02 -15.40
CA MET A 18 -13.97 11.66 -14.11
C MET A 18 -12.85 12.65 -13.80
N THR A 19 -12.84 13.15 -12.58
CA THR A 19 -11.71 13.89 -12.03
C THR A 19 -10.53 12.93 -11.78
N ASN A 20 -9.31 13.46 -11.67
CA ASN A 20 -8.15 12.64 -11.31
C ASN A 20 -8.38 11.89 -9.99
N GLU A 21 -9.17 12.43 -9.07
CA GLU A 21 -9.50 11.81 -7.79
C GLU A 21 -10.44 10.62 -7.96
N GLU A 22 -11.47 10.75 -8.81
CA GLU A 22 -12.41 9.68 -9.12
C GLU A 22 -11.76 8.55 -9.94
N SER A 23 -10.68 8.82 -10.66
CA SER A 23 -9.93 7.83 -11.44
C SER A 23 -8.98 6.97 -10.58
N ARG A 24 -8.74 7.36 -9.31
CA ARG A 24 -7.82 6.65 -8.43
C ARG A 24 -8.40 5.35 -7.92
N ILE A 25 -7.56 4.32 -7.90
CA ILE A 25 -7.92 3.00 -7.41
C ILE A 25 -7.08 2.71 -6.18
N TYR A 26 -7.74 2.33 -5.09
CA TYR A 26 -7.15 1.99 -3.81
C TYR A 26 -7.34 0.49 -3.56
N ILE A 27 -6.25 -0.23 -3.34
CA ILE A 27 -6.25 -1.67 -3.11
C ILE A 27 -5.50 -1.93 -1.82
N THR A 28 -6.08 -2.75 -0.94
CA THR A 28 -5.42 -3.21 0.28
C THR A 28 -5.40 -4.73 0.36
N ASN A 29 -4.28 -5.28 0.83
CA ASN A 29 -4.10 -6.70 1.10
C ASN A 29 -3.49 -6.85 2.49
N TYR A 30 -3.80 -7.93 3.19
CA TYR A 30 -3.21 -8.22 4.49
C TYR A 30 -3.21 -9.70 4.81
N ASP A 31 -2.34 -10.09 5.72
CA ASP A 31 -2.37 -11.42 6.31
C ASP A 31 -3.47 -11.50 7.38
N SER A 32 -4.50 -12.29 7.11
CA SER A 32 -5.65 -12.43 8.00
C SER A 32 -5.33 -13.19 9.31
N SER A 33 -4.17 -13.82 9.41
CA SER A 33 -3.70 -14.50 10.62
C SER A 33 -3.04 -13.53 11.61
N VAL A 34 -2.67 -12.33 11.15
CA VAL A 34 -1.96 -11.34 11.96
C VAL A 34 -2.92 -10.55 12.87
N HIS A 35 -2.54 -10.43 14.11
CA HIS A 35 -3.23 -9.59 15.10
C HIS A 35 -2.53 -8.23 15.21
N PHE A 36 -2.99 -7.24 14.46
CA PHE A 36 -2.39 -5.90 14.44
C PHE A 36 -2.30 -5.24 15.82
N GLY A 37 -3.21 -5.57 16.74
CA GLY A 37 -3.17 -5.11 18.13
C GLY A 37 -1.99 -5.63 18.97
N SER A 38 -1.26 -6.65 18.48
CA SER A 38 -0.04 -7.16 19.13
C SER A 38 1.18 -6.29 18.91
N PHE A 39 1.17 -5.47 17.84
CA PHE A 39 2.21 -4.50 17.54
C PHE A 39 1.96 -3.20 18.31
N LYS A 40 3.03 -2.55 18.76
CA LYS A 40 2.94 -1.28 19.50
C LYS A 40 3.79 -0.19 18.87
N THR A 41 4.92 -0.56 18.30
CA THR A 41 5.89 0.36 17.73
C THR A 41 6.06 0.11 16.23
N TYR A 42 6.44 1.15 15.52
CA TYR A 42 6.78 1.07 14.10
C TYR A 42 7.91 2.03 13.76
N ASN A 43 8.54 1.76 12.62
CA ASN A 43 9.45 2.68 11.96
C ASN A 43 9.09 2.77 10.48
N ILE A 44 9.29 3.93 9.86
CA ILE A 44 9.14 4.12 8.42
C ILE A 44 10.52 4.40 7.84
N SER A 45 10.83 3.77 6.70
CA SER A 45 12.03 4.13 5.92
C SER A 45 12.06 5.63 5.64
N ASP A 46 13.20 6.24 5.84
CA ASP A 46 13.45 7.68 5.69
C ASP A 46 13.36 8.20 4.25
N SER A 47 13.20 7.30 3.29
CA SER A 47 13.18 7.60 1.86
C SER A 47 12.22 6.67 1.10
N VAL A 48 11.73 7.16 -0.04
CA VAL A 48 10.83 6.43 -0.93
C VAL A 48 11.65 5.72 -2.02
N ALA A 49 11.41 4.42 -2.20
CA ALA A 49 12.04 3.64 -3.25
C ALA A 49 11.38 3.93 -4.61
N VAL A 50 12.17 4.31 -5.61
CA VAL A 50 11.69 4.48 -7.00
C VAL A 50 11.99 3.22 -7.79
N ILE A 51 10.94 2.56 -8.24
CA ILE A 51 10.98 1.28 -8.91
C ILE A 51 10.49 1.41 -10.34
N ASN A 52 11.26 0.94 -11.29
CA ASN A 52 10.87 0.94 -12.70
C ASN A 52 11.08 -0.45 -13.32
N ASN A 53 10.02 -0.99 -13.93
CA ASN A 53 10.02 -2.32 -14.54
C ASN A 53 10.69 -3.37 -13.65
N GLY A 54 10.32 -3.35 -12.37
CA GLY A 54 10.82 -4.31 -11.43
C GLY A 54 12.23 -4.10 -10.90
N LYS A 55 12.85 -2.97 -11.10
CA LYS A 55 14.21 -2.67 -10.62
C LYS A 55 14.22 -1.40 -9.79
N LEU A 56 14.86 -1.45 -8.64
CA LEU A 56 15.15 -0.26 -7.85
C LEU A 56 16.09 0.66 -8.65
N GLN A 57 15.64 1.88 -8.88
CA GLN A 57 16.43 2.90 -9.58
C GLN A 57 17.21 3.75 -8.59
N LYS A 58 16.52 4.20 -7.55
CA LYS A 58 17.06 5.09 -6.52
C LYS A 58 16.12 5.16 -5.34
N ARG A 59 16.57 5.75 -4.25
CA ARG A 59 15.71 6.24 -3.16
C ARG A 59 15.66 7.76 -3.21
N THR A 60 14.52 8.34 -2.89
CA THR A 60 14.29 9.80 -2.93
C THR A 60 13.58 10.28 -1.68
N LEU A 61 13.80 11.55 -1.36
CA LEU A 61 13.07 12.27 -0.33
C LEU A 61 12.71 13.66 -0.87
N THR A 62 11.79 13.69 -1.82
CA THR A 62 11.21 14.93 -2.34
C THR A 62 10.15 15.48 -1.38
N ALA A 63 9.68 16.71 -1.61
CA ALA A 63 8.56 17.26 -0.83
C ALA A 63 7.29 16.38 -0.93
N THR A 64 7.06 15.74 -2.07
CA THR A 64 5.95 14.80 -2.25
C THR A 64 6.19 13.52 -1.44
N ASP A 65 7.40 12.97 -1.46
CA ASP A 65 7.75 11.77 -0.68
C ASP A 65 7.57 12.04 0.82
N ALA A 66 8.06 13.19 1.30
CA ALA A 66 7.90 13.61 2.68
C ALA A 66 6.42 13.75 3.09
N ALA A 67 5.56 14.24 2.19
CA ALA A 67 4.13 14.36 2.45
C ALA A 67 3.46 12.98 2.59
N PHE A 68 3.85 11.98 1.80
CA PHE A 68 3.35 10.60 1.94
C PHE A 68 3.87 9.94 3.23
N ILE A 69 5.15 10.09 3.56
CA ILE A 69 5.73 9.60 4.81
C ILE A 69 4.98 10.20 6.01
N GLN A 70 4.75 11.52 6.01
CA GLN A 70 4.01 12.18 7.06
C GLN A 70 2.56 11.68 7.16
N ALA A 71 1.89 11.51 6.03
CA ALA A 71 0.52 11.00 6.02
C ALA A 71 0.41 9.58 6.59
N VAL A 72 1.40 8.71 6.33
CA VAL A 72 1.46 7.37 6.95
C VAL A 72 1.71 7.50 8.46
N ASN A 73 2.64 8.34 8.88
CA ASN A 73 2.91 8.61 10.30
C ASN A 73 1.64 9.04 11.04
N ASP A 74 0.91 10.03 10.51
CA ASP A 74 -0.31 10.55 11.13
C ASP A 74 -1.37 9.45 11.28
N ASN A 75 -1.55 8.60 10.27
CA ASN A 75 -2.48 7.49 10.33
C ASN A 75 -2.06 6.42 11.35
N MET A 76 -0.79 6.06 11.42
CA MET A 76 -0.28 5.10 12.40
C MET A 76 -0.42 5.61 13.83
N GLN A 77 -0.03 6.86 14.09
CA GLN A 77 -0.15 7.47 15.42
C GLN A 77 -1.61 7.61 15.86
N SER A 78 -2.51 8.02 14.96
CA SER A 78 -3.95 8.12 15.27
C SER A 78 -4.58 6.78 15.62
N ARG A 79 -3.95 5.67 15.23
CA ARG A 79 -4.37 4.28 15.53
C ARG A 79 -3.65 3.68 16.75
N GLY A 80 -2.87 4.50 17.46
CA GLY A 80 -2.24 4.17 18.75
C GLY A 80 -0.83 3.59 18.64
N TYR A 81 -0.24 3.50 17.44
CA TYR A 81 1.14 3.05 17.29
C TYR A 81 2.14 4.17 17.60
N GLN A 82 3.28 3.80 18.17
CA GLN A 82 4.37 4.70 18.51
C GLN A 82 5.49 4.60 17.45
N LEU A 83 5.87 5.75 16.88
CA LEU A 83 7.07 5.84 16.05
C LEU A 83 8.31 5.73 16.92
N VAL A 84 9.25 4.87 16.52
CA VAL A 84 10.55 4.68 17.16
C VAL A 84 11.67 4.73 16.14
N ALA A 85 12.91 4.90 16.58
CA ALA A 85 14.05 4.84 15.68
C ALA A 85 14.25 3.42 15.11
N ASN A 86 14.94 3.31 13.98
CA ASN A 86 15.15 2.03 13.30
C ASN A 86 16.00 1.04 14.12
N ASP A 87 16.86 1.53 15.00
CA ASP A 87 17.71 0.76 15.91
C ASP A 87 17.05 0.43 17.27
N GLU A 88 15.84 0.93 17.51
CA GLU A 88 15.05 0.63 18.72
C GLU A 88 14.16 -0.61 18.58
N HIS A 89 14.45 -1.48 17.61
CA HIS A 89 13.73 -2.73 17.37
C HIS A 89 12.20 -2.52 17.21
N PRO A 90 11.77 -1.74 16.21
CA PRO A 90 10.34 -1.53 15.96
C PRO A 90 9.61 -2.86 15.72
N ASN A 91 8.35 -2.96 16.12
CA ASN A 91 7.55 -4.15 15.82
C ASN A 91 7.17 -4.23 14.33
N LEU A 92 6.88 -3.09 13.70
CA LEU A 92 6.56 -2.99 12.28
C LEU A 92 7.58 -2.13 11.54
N GLY A 93 8.00 -2.61 10.38
CA GLY A 93 8.72 -1.81 9.40
C GLY A 93 7.77 -1.36 8.29
N ILE A 94 7.84 -0.09 7.90
CA ILE A 94 7.00 0.45 6.83
C ILE A 94 7.89 0.99 5.72
N ASN A 95 7.66 0.54 4.50
CA ASN A 95 8.33 1.02 3.31
C ASN A 95 7.33 1.66 2.34
N ILE A 96 7.74 2.76 1.71
CA ILE A 96 6.94 3.42 0.67
C ILE A 96 7.72 3.33 -0.64
N SER A 97 7.03 2.98 -1.71
CA SER A 97 7.61 2.83 -3.03
C SER A 97 6.78 3.51 -4.11
N SER A 98 7.44 4.25 -4.98
CA SER A 98 6.89 4.74 -6.23
C SER A 98 7.19 3.75 -7.34
N VAL A 99 6.17 3.15 -7.92
CA VAL A 99 6.30 2.02 -8.86
C VAL A 99 5.84 2.43 -10.24
N PHE A 100 6.70 2.20 -11.23
CA PHE A 100 6.42 2.43 -12.64
C PHE A 100 6.60 1.12 -13.42
N ASN A 101 5.65 0.80 -14.29
CA ASN A 101 5.75 -0.36 -15.16
C ASN A 101 5.19 -0.02 -16.54
N ASN A 102 6.04 -0.04 -17.54
CA ASN A 102 5.67 0.24 -18.93
C ASN A 102 5.21 -1.03 -19.68
N GLN A 103 5.29 -2.19 -19.07
CA GLN A 103 4.87 -3.45 -19.68
C GLN A 103 3.41 -3.75 -19.35
N THR A 104 2.65 -4.18 -20.35
CA THR A 104 1.29 -4.70 -20.16
C THR A 104 1.40 -6.16 -19.75
N GLY A 105 0.83 -6.53 -18.61
CA GLY A 105 0.88 -7.93 -18.15
C GLY A 105 0.06 -8.18 -16.91
N VAL A 106 -0.09 -9.47 -16.60
CA VAL A 106 -0.59 -9.92 -15.30
C VAL A 106 0.54 -9.80 -14.30
N ILE A 107 0.42 -8.94 -13.31
CA ILE A 107 1.34 -8.89 -12.20
C ILE A 107 0.74 -9.72 -11.07
N SER A 108 1.35 -10.86 -10.74
CA SER A 108 1.04 -11.54 -9.49
C SER A 108 1.86 -10.89 -8.38
N TYR A 109 1.24 -10.56 -7.28
CA TYR A 109 1.92 -9.93 -6.14
C TYR A 109 3.07 -10.78 -5.58
N PRO A 110 3.03 -12.11 -5.50
CA PRO A 110 4.19 -12.88 -5.04
C PRO A 110 5.37 -12.80 -6.00
N SER A 111 5.14 -12.75 -7.32
CA SER A 111 6.23 -12.59 -8.29
C SER A 111 6.72 -11.14 -8.34
N TYR A 112 5.84 -10.19 -8.08
CA TYR A 112 6.19 -8.78 -7.93
C TYR A 112 7.10 -8.59 -6.72
N TRP A 113 6.81 -9.19 -5.58
CA TRP A 113 7.60 -9.08 -4.35
C TRP A 113 8.75 -10.10 -4.28
N GLY A 114 8.62 -11.30 -4.84
CA GLY A 114 9.68 -12.32 -4.84
C GLY A 114 10.92 -11.96 -5.68
N TYR A 115 10.78 -11.10 -6.69
CA TYR A 115 11.92 -10.52 -7.41
C TYR A 115 12.55 -9.32 -6.69
N TYR A 116 11.97 -8.86 -5.58
CA TYR A 116 12.19 -7.52 -5.03
C TYR A 116 12.94 -7.50 -3.70
N ASN A 117 13.80 -8.50 -3.43
CA ASN A 117 14.76 -8.46 -2.32
C ASN A 117 15.57 -7.16 -2.22
N ASN A 118 15.48 -6.27 -3.23
CA ASN A 118 16.28 -5.05 -3.30
C ASN A 118 15.51 -3.76 -2.97
N TYR A 119 14.18 -3.79 -2.75
CA TYR A 119 13.40 -2.56 -2.45
C TYR A 119 13.23 -2.31 -0.97
N TRP A 120 13.04 -3.36 -0.26
CA TRP A 120 13.21 -3.38 1.16
C TRP A 120 14.70 -3.22 1.40
N ASP A 121 15.07 -2.25 2.19
CA ASP A 121 16.41 -2.18 2.72
C ASP A 121 16.42 -2.90 4.08
N PRO A 122 16.59 -4.24 4.12
CA PRO A 122 16.64 -4.96 5.38
C PRO A 122 17.80 -4.51 6.23
N TYR A 123 18.85 -3.96 5.61
CA TYR A 123 19.97 -3.36 6.32
C TYR A 123 19.55 -2.11 7.09
N TYR A 124 18.54 -1.36 6.60
CA TYR A 124 18.03 -0.20 7.29
C TYR A 124 17.49 -0.52 8.68
N TRP A 125 16.86 -1.69 8.87
CA TRP A 125 16.39 -2.17 10.16
C TRP A 125 17.30 -3.22 10.81
N GLY A 126 18.50 -3.45 10.30
CA GLY A 126 19.46 -4.42 10.87
C GLY A 126 19.22 -5.88 10.50
N TYR A 127 18.34 -6.19 9.54
CA TYR A 127 17.95 -7.55 9.14
C TYR A 127 18.55 -7.98 7.80
N GLY A 128 19.76 -7.49 7.46
CA GLY A 128 20.42 -7.87 6.21
C GLY A 128 20.64 -9.37 6.09
N GLY A 129 20.26 -9.95 4.93
CA GLY A 129 20.40 -11.37 4.66
C GLY A 129 19.26 -12.26 5.18
N TYR A 130 18.17 -11.67 5.68
CA TYR A 130 16.97 -12.42 6.05
C TYR A 130 16.09 -12.67 4.82
N ASP A 131 15.35 -13.78 4.82
CA ASP A 131 14.38 -14.10 3.78
C ASP A 131 13.11 -13.27 3.93
N TYR A 132 12.43 -12.99 2.80
CA TYR A 132 11.16 -12.29 2.76
C TYR A 132 10.02 -13.23 2.40
N TYR A 133 8.89 -13.08 3.09
CA TYR A 133 7.69 -13.81 2.80
C TYR A 133 6.46 -12.90 2.81
N PHE A 134 5.63 -13.04 1.79
CA PHE A 134 4.35 -12.35 1.68
C PHE A 134 3.26 -13.41 1.60
N PRO A 135 2.45 -13.60 2.67
CA PRO A 135 1.47 -14.67 2.75
C PRO A 135 0.22 -14.44 1.91
N TYR A 136 0.05 -13.24 1.39
CA TYR A 136 -1.09 -12.90 0.57
C TYR A 136 -0.73 -12.84 -0.91
N VAL A 137 -1.61 -13.41 -1.74
CA VAL A 137 -1.50 -13.40 -3.20
C VAL A 137 -2.58 -12.49 -3.75
N SER A 138 -2.19 -11.46 -4.47
CA SER A 138 -3.11 -10.63 -5.25
C SER A 138 -2.71 -10.69 -6.71
N TYR A 139 -3.66 -11.03 -7.58
CA TYR A 139 -3.47 -10.99 -9.02
C TYR A 139 -4.18 -9.75 -9.56
N SER A 140 -3.47 -8.92 -10.30
CA SER A 140 -4.06 -7.79 -10.98
C SER A 140 -3.46 -7.63 -12.37
N VAL A 141 -4.34 -7.53 -13.37
CA VAL A 141 -3.95 -7.19 -14.74
C VAL A 141 -4.06 -5.68 -14.87
N TYR A 142 -2.93 -4.98 -14.96
CA TYR A 142 -2.95 -3.55 -15.23
C TYR A 142 -1.64 -3.04 -15.80
N GLN A 143 -1.75 -1.94 -16.50
CA GLN A 143 -0.65 -1.10 -16.91
C GLN A 143 -0.46 0.02 -15.87
N ILE A 144 0.73 0.16 -15.31
CA ILE A 144 1.06 1.24 -14.36
C ILE A 144 1.95 2.25 -15.09
N ARG A 145 1.44 2.84 -16.18
CA ARG A 145 2.19 3.83 -16.97
C ARG A 145 2.36 5.15 -16.21
N GLU A 146 1.32 5.54 -15.50
CA GLU A 146 1.26 6.81 -14.75
C GLU A 146 1.88 6.69 -13.37
N GLY A 147 2.27 5.47 -12.99
CA GLY A 147 2.81 5.14 -11.69
C GLY A 147 1.77 4.62 -10.70
N ALA A 148 2.29 3.99 -9.63
CA ALA A 148 1.55 3.58 -8.46
C ALA A 148 2.37 3.90 -7.21
N LEU A 149 1.70 4.21 -6.11
CA LEU A 149 2.32 4.28 -4.79
C LEU A 149 1.99 3.00 -4.02
N SER A 150 3.01 2.30 -3.55
CA SER A 150 2.88 1.15 -2.66
C SER A 150 3.34 1.51 -1.27
N ILE A 151 2.57 1.11 -0.27
CA ILE A 151 2.93 1.19 1.15
C ILE A 151 2.87 -0.23 1.68
N ASP A 152 3.98 -0.70 2.23
CA ASP A 152 4.15 -2.06 2.71
C ASP A 152 4.49 -2.06 4.18
N MET A 153 3.81 -2.90 4.96
CA MET A 153 4.15 -3.16 6.35
C MET A 153 4.66 -4.58 6.50
N VAL A 154 5.74 -4.73 7.25
CA VAL A 154 6.33 -6.03 7.58
C VAL A 154 6.42 -6.20 9.09
N ASP A 155 6.32 -7.44 9.52
CA ASP A 155 6.59 -7.86 10.89
C ASP A 155 8.12 -7.90 11.11
N LEU A 156 8.60 -7.06 12.03
CA LEU A 156 9.97 -7.08 12.51
C LEU A 156 10.10 -7.63 13.92
N LYS A 157 8.98 -7.79 14.65
CA LYS A 157 8.96 -8.25 16.03
C LYS A 157 9.52 -9.66 16.18
N ASP A 158 9.14 -10.55 15.27
CA ASP A 158 9.53 -11.95 15.31
C ASP A 158 10.63 -12.30 14.27
N ALA A 159 11.02 -11.33 13.42
CA ALA A 159 12.00 -11.52 12.37
C ALA A 159 13.35 -12.09 12.84
N GLY A 160 13.80 -11.70 14.04
CA GLY A 160 15.07 -12.17 14.61
C GLY A 160 15.09 -13.66 14.94
N ASN A 161 13.93 -14.24 15.28
CA ASN A 161 13.81 -15.65 15.67
C ASN A 161 13.88 -16.58 14.45
N ASP A 162 13.20 -16.21 13.37
CA ASP A 162 13.01 -17.06 12.20
C ASP A 162 13.95 -16.72 11.04
N LYS A 163 14.74 -15.66 11.19
CA LYS A 163 15.56 -15.03 10.12
C LYS A 163 14.76 -14.75 8.86
N LYS A 164 13.50 -14.36 9.06
CA LYS A 164 12.50 -14.13 8.03
C LYS A 164 11.72 -12.86 8.34
N ILE A 165 11.47 -12.06 7.31
CA ILE A 165 10.63 -10.88 7.40
C ILE A 165 9.32 -11.19 6.70
N GLU A 166 8.21 -11.03 7.39
CA GLU A 166 6.89 -11.32 6.85
C GLU A 166 6.12 -10.04 6.51
N GLY A 167 5.61 -9.96 5.29
CA GLY A 167 4.66 -8.91 4.90
C GLY A 167 3.34 -9.12 5.60
N VAL A 168 2.86 -8.10 6.31
CA VAL A 168 1.59 -8.18 7.06
C VAL A 168 0.48 -7.36 6.43
N TRP A 169 0.84 -6.31 5.69
CA TRP A 169 -0.12 -5.46 4.99
C TRP A 169 0.52 -4.75 3.80
N ASN A 170 -0.27 -4.53 2.77
CA ASN A 170 0.07 -3.72 1.61
C ASN A 170 -1.10 -2.82 1.23
N GLY A 171 -0.81 -1.56 0.96
CA GLY A 171 -1.71 -0.60 0.35
C GLY A 171 -1.15 -0.10 -0.98
N LEU A 172 -1.95 -0.16 -2.03
CA LEU A 172 -1.60 0.32 -3.36
C LEU A 172 -2.55 1.42 -3.81
N ILE A 173 -1.99 2.53 -4.28
CA ILE A 173 -2.71 3.62 -4.93
C ILE A 173 -2.25 3.69 -6.37
N ARG A 174 -3.17 3.69 -7.33
CA ARG A 174 -2.89 3.91 -8.74
C ARG A 174 -3.90 4.84 -9.39
N GLY A 175 -3.52 5.47 -10.49
CA GLY A 175 -4.34 6.41 -11.25
C GLY A 175 -3.58 7.68 -11.59
N GLU A 176 -4.29 8.66 -12.13
CA GLU A 176 -3.67 9.91 -12.53
C GLU A 176 -3.34 10.81 -11.34
N ALA A 177 -2.27 11.59 -11.49
CA ALA A 177 -1.84 12.62 -10.54
C ALA A 177 -1.75 12.14 -9.08
N ILE A 178 -1.32 10.88 -8.87
CA ILE A 178 -1.16 10.31 -7.52
C ILE A 178 0.02 10.92 -6.77
N PHE A 179 1.11 11.27 -7.49
CA PHE A 179 2.32 11.86 -6.89
C PHE A 179 2.15 13.37 -6.68
N ASN A 180 1.26 13.74 -5.74
CA ASN A 180 0.95 15.12 -5.40
C ASN A 180 0.91 15.30 -3.89
N ALA A 181 1.78 16.16 -3.36
CA ALA A 181 1.91 16.42 -1.93
C ALA A 181 0.59 16.92 -1.30
N SER A 182 -0.19 17.74 -2.03
CA SER A 182 -1.45 18.30 -1.49
C SER A 182 -2.56 17.27 -1.29
N THR A 183 -2.47 16.12 -1.96
CA THR A 183 -3.46 15.03 -1.85
C THR A 183 -2.92 13.80 -1.13
N ALA A 184 -1.66 13.80 -0.68
CA ALA A 184 -1.03 12.66 0.00
C ALA A 184 -1.83 12.22 1.23
N ALA A 185 -2.26 13.16 2.07
CA ALA A 185 -3.02 12.85 3.28
C ALA A 185 -4.36 12.15 2.98
N SER A 186 -5.14 12.65 2.02
CA SER A 186 -6.42 12.04 1.64
C SER A 186 -6.23 10.68 0.98
N GLN A 187 -5.20 10.51 0.16
CA GLN A 187 -4.88 9.25 -0.49
C GLN A 187 -4.49 8.16 0.51
N VAL A 188 -3.57 8.47 1.42
CA VAL A 188 -3.16 7.51 2.47
C VAL A 188 -4.32 7.20 3.38
N LYS A 189 -5.10 8.20 3.80
CA LYS A 189 -6.30 8.00 4.62
C LYS A 189 -7.27 7.02 3.98
N ALA A 190 -7.51 7.09 2.67
CA ALA A 190 -8.40 6.17 1.96
C ALA A 190 -7.96 4.69 2.06
N LEU A 191 -6.65 4.40 2.04
CA LEU A 191 -6.12 3.05 2.27
C LEU A 191 -6.36 2.60 3.72
N PHE A 192 -6.08 3.47 4.67
CA PHE A 192 -6.27 3.15 6.09
C PHE A 192 -7.74 3.02 6.47
N ASP A 193 -8.66 3.77 5.86
CA ASP A 193 -10.11 3.62 6.06
C ASP A 193 -10.61 2.24 5.57
N GLN A 194 -10.00 1.66 4.54
CA GLN A 194 -10.26 0.27 4.11
C GLN A 194 -9.66 -0.78 5.06
N SER A 195 -8.78 -0.36 5.98
CA SER A 195 -8.02 -1.24 6.86
C SER A 195 -8.24 -0.89 8.34
N PRO A 196 -9.49 -0.92 8.85
CA PRO A 196 -9.80 -0.53 10.22
C PRO A 196 -9.21 -1.47 11.29
N TYR A 197 -8.77 -2.66 10.89
CA TYR A 197 -8.11 -3.64 11.75
C TYR A 197 -6.66 -3.23 12.11
N ILE A 198 -6.05 -2.31 11.38
CA ILE A 198 -4.74 -1.72 11.75
C ILE A 198 -4.97 -0.78 12.92
N SER A 199 -4.87 -1.30 14.14
CA SER A 199 -5.05 -0.55 15.38
C SER A 199 -4.45 -1.31 16.56
N THR A 200 -3.86 -0.59 17.51
CA THR A 200 -3.33 -1.17 18.76
C THR A 200 -4.42 -1.64 19.71
N THR A 201 -5.67 -1.22 19.52
CA THR A 201 -6.83 -1.61 20.34
C THR A 201 -7.50 -2.89 19.87
N GLY A 202 -7.06 -3.45 18.73
CA GLY A 202 -7.51 -4.75 18.25
C GLY A 202 -9.01 -4.86 18.01
N ASN A 203 -9.60 -3.89 17.29
CA ASN A 203 -10.99 -4.03 16.86
C ASN A 203 -11.10 -5.22 15.90
N HIS A 204 -11.51 -6.37 16.44
CA HIS A 204 -11.92 -7.53 15.65
C HIS A 204 -13.19 -7.16 14.87
N TYR A 205 -13.04 -6.72 13.63
CA TYR A 205 -14.17 -6.75 12.71
C TYR A 205 -14.51 -8.24 12.48
N LYS A 206 -15.51 -8.75 13.20
CA LYS A 206 -16.17 -9.99 12.82
C LYS A 206 -16.64 -9.79 11.38
N LYS A 207 -16.14 -10.61 10.44
CA LYS A 207 -16.74 -10.75 9.13
C LYS A 207 -18.22 -10.99 9.36
N GLY A 208 -19.07 -10.01 9.04
CA GLY A 208 -20.49 -10.20 8.98
C GLY A 208 -20.76 -11.31 7.97
N CYS A 209 -21.27 -12.46 8.42
CA CYS A 209 -21.88 -13.43 7.54
C CYS A 209 -23.01 -12.73 6.81
N PHE A 210 -22.82 -12.44 5.53
CA PHE A 210 -23.93 -12.26 4.63
C PHE A 210 -24.56 -13.64 4.46
N THR A 211 -25.59 -13.93 5.26
CA THR A 211 -26.52 -15.01 4.98
C THR A 211 -27.35 -14.56 3.78
N SER A 212 -27.22 -15.33 2.72
CA SER A 212 -28.01 -15.30 1.47
C SER A 212 -29.50 -15.40 1.73
#